data_571bbc2671088a3b0769ddbabfb6ac25
#
_entry.id   571bbc2671088a3b0769ddbabfb6ac25
#
_cell.length_a   1.000
_cell.length_b   1.000
_cell.length_c   1.000
_cell.angle_alpha   90.00
_cell.angle_beta   90.00
_cell.angle_gamma   90.00
#
_symmetry.space_group_name_H-M   'P 1'
#
loop_
_entity.id
_entity.type
_entity.pdbx_description
1 polymer ?
#
loop_
_entity_poly.entity_id
_entity_poly.type
_entity_poly.pdbx_seq_one_letter_code
_entity_poly.pdbx_strand_id
1 'polypeptide(L)'
;MANIMTGSRILCSILMLFSPVCSVGFYVLYLICGLTDMIDGTIARKTNTASQLGARLDTVADFIFVMASLFKLLPVMHIPRWLWIWIVVIMIIKISNILFGFIYKKKFIVEHTIMNKITGLLLFLSPLTLNYIELKYIASVVCLVAIFSAIQEGHYIRIGREIV
;
A
#
# COMPACT_ATOMS: atom_id res chain seq x y z
N MET A 1 21.77 8.46 5.33
CA MET A 1 21.30 7.87 4.06
C MET A 1 19.78 7.82 3.97
N ALA A 2 19.05 7.31 4.98
CA ALA A 2 17.57 7.27 4.96
C ALA A 2 16.92 8.60 4.59
N ASN A 3 17.30 9.72 5.21
CA ASN A 3 16.69 11.03 4.93
C ASN A 3 16.85 11.51 3.47
N ILE A 4 17.94 11.09 2.80
CA ILE A 4 18.17 11.47 1.38
C ILE A 4 17.22 10.66 0.49
N MET A 5 17.01 9.38 0.78
CA MET A 5 16.10 8.52 0.02
C MET A 5 14.65 8.95 0.22
N THR A 6 14.25 9.27 1.44
CA THR A 6 12.93 9.86 1.74
C THR A 6 12.72 11.19 1.01
N GLY A 7 13.72 12.07 1.00
CA GLY A 7 13.67 13.33 0.26
C GLY A 7 13.55 13.14 -1.26
N SER A 8 14.28 12.17 -1.83
CA SER A 8 14.17 11.84 -3.25
C SER A 8 12.81 11.29 -3.62
N ARG A 9 12.17 10.48 -2.74
CA ARG A 9 10.82 9.97 -2.93
C ARG A 9 9.78 11.09 -2.99
N ILE A 10 9.86 12.06 -2.08
CA ILE A 10 8.98 13.24 -2.09
C ILE A 10 9.14 14.01 -3.41
N LEU A 11 10.39 14.25 -3.82
CA LEU A 11 10.67 14.96 -5.08
C LEU A 11 10.12 14.20 -6.29
N CYS A 12 10.37 12.90 -6.39
CA CYS A 12 9.85 12.05 -7.46
C CYS A 12 8.31 12.02 -7.47
N SER A 13 7.66 11.98 -6.29
CA SER A 13 6.21 12.04 -6.18
C SER A 13 5.63 13.36 -6.68
N ILE A 14 6.29 14.47 -6.41
CA ILE A 14 5.91 15.78 -6.93
C ILE A 14 6.11 15.85 -8.46
N LEU A 15 7.26 15.38 -8.97
CA LEU A 15 7.53 15.34 -10.41
C LEU A 15 6.52 14.45 -11.16
N MET A 16 6.08 13.37 -10.53
CA MET A 16 5.05 12.49 -11.07
C MET A 16 3.71 13.22 -11.30
N LEU A 17 3.37 14.23 -10.48
CA LEU A 17 2.18 15.06 -10.68
C LEU A 17 2.21 15.86 -11.98
N PHE A 18 3.39 16.25 -12.43
CA PHE A 18 3.55 17.00 -13.68
C PHE A 18 3.71 16.10 -14.92
N SER A 19 4.00 14.82 -14.74
CA SER A 19 4.12 13.85 -15.84
C SER A 19 2.74 13.49 -16.42
N PRO A 20 2.58 13.30 -17.75
CA PRO A 20 1.35 12.77 -18.32
C PRO A 20 1.04 11.36 -17.75
N VAL A 21 -0.23 11.10 -17.44
CA VAL A 21 -0.66 9.79 -16.91
C VAL A 21 -0.38 8.72 -17.95
N CYS A 22 0.05 7.53 -17.47
CA CYS A 22 0.41 6.39 -18.33
C CYS A 22 1.58 6.63 -19.30
N SER A 23 2.36 7.71 -19.13
CA SER A 23 3.60 7.92 -19.87
C SER A 23 4.75 7.09 -19.29
N VAL A 24 5.77 6.85 -20.10
CA VAL A 24 7.01 6.19 -19.63
C VAL A 24 7.62 6.93 -18.43
N GLY A 25 7.64 8.27 -18.47
CA GLY A 25 8.14 9.10 -17.36
C GLY A 25 7.34 8.89 -16.06
N PHE A 26 6.01 8.80 -16.16
CA PHE A 26 5.15 8.50 -15.02
C PHE A 26 5.51 7.14 -14.40
N TYR A 27 5.62 6.09 -15.21
CA TYR A 27 5.92 4.75 -14.71
C TYR A 27 7.32 4.63 -14.13
N VAL A 28 8.31 5.31 -14.72
CA VAL A 28 9.68 5.32 -14.18
C VAL A 28 9.70 5.98 -12.81
N LEU A 29 9.06 7.14 -12.64
CA LEU A 29 8.98 7.84 -11.35
C LEU A 29 8.20 7.01 -10.33
N TYR A 30 7.10 6.38 -10.74
CA TYR A 30 6.30 5.50 -9.90
C TYR A 30 7.11 4.30 -9.38
N LEU A 31 7.84 3.62 -10.27
CA LEU A 31 8.71 2.50 -9.90
C LEU A 31 9.86 2.92 -8.99
N ILE A 32 10.50 4.06 -9.27
CA ILE A 32 11.57 4.59 -8.39
C ILE A 32 11.03 4.83 -6.99
N CYS A 33 9.87 5.49 -6.85
CA CYS A 33 9.26 5.72 -5.54
C CYS A 33 8.97 4.42 -4.79
N GLY A 34 8.34 3.45 -5.43
CA GLY A 34 7.99 2.18 -4.77
C GLY A 34 9.20 1.29 -4.46
N LEU A 35 10.20 1.23 -5.36
CA LEU A 35 11.40 0.44 -5.12
C LEU A 35 12.28 1.06 -4.02
N THR A 36 12.42 2.37 -3.98
CA THR A 36 13.15 3.05 -2.91
C THR A 36 12.52 2.78 -1.55
N ASP A 37 11.19 2.79 -1.44
CA ASP A 37 10.47 2.43 -0.23
C ASP A 37 10.77 0.99 0.24
N MET A 38 10.70 0.03 -0.67
CA MET A 38 11.02 -1.37 -0.35
C MET A 38 12.48 -1.56 0.13
N ILE A 39 13.41 -0.84 -0.47
CA ILE A 39 14.84 -0.90 -0.14
C ILE A 39 15.12 -0.25 1.20
N ASP A 40 14.57 0.95 1.45
CA ASP A 40 14.77 1.71 2.68
C ASP A 40 14.26 0.96 3.91
N GLY A 41 13.05 0.42 3.84
CA GLY A 41 12.48 -0.39 4.91
C GLY A 41 13.32 -1.65 5.22
N THR A 42 14.01 -2.20 4.22
CA THR A 42 14.87 -3.38 4.40
C THR A 42 16.22 -2.99 5.00
N ILE A 43 16.82 -1.88 4.54
CA ILE A 43 18.10 -1.37 5.05
C ILE A 43 17.95 -0.88 6.49
N ALA A 44 16.93 -0.07 6.79
CA ALA A 44 16.68 0.45 8.13
C ALA A 44 16.52 -0.64 9.18
N ARG A 45 15.87 -1.75 8.82
CA ARG A 45 15.74 -2.95 9.68
C ARG A 45 17.07 -3.65 9.92
N LYS A 46 17.95 -3.75 8.91
CA LYS A 46 19.24 -4.43 9.01
C LYS A 46 20.31 -3.63 9.75
N THR A 47 20.25 -2.30 9.67
CA THR A 47 21.30 -1.42 10.20
C THR A 47 21.01 -0.84 11.59
N ASN A 48 19.84 -1.11 12.17
CA ASN A 48 19.38 -0.53 13.45
C ASN A 48 19.52 1.01 13.53
N THR A 49 19.55 1.70 12.39
CA THR A 49 19.74 3.16 12.30
C THR A 49 18.42 3.94 12.19
N ALA A 50 17.29 3.29 12.51
CA ALA A 50 15.98 3.92 12.48
C ALA A 50 15.87 5.02 13.55
N SER A 51 16.06 6.27 13.16
CA SER A 51 15.73 7.42 14.03
C SER A 51 14.22 7.62 14.02
N GLN A 52 13.65 8.05 15.16
CA GLN A 52 12.21 8.36 15.26
C GLN A 52 11.77 9.43 14.24
N LEU A 53 12.62 10.42 13.98
CA LEU A 53 12.36 11.44 12.95
C LEU A 53 12.40 10.86 11.53
N GLY A 54 13.35 9.98 11.24
CA GLY A 54 13.44 9.31 9.94
C GLY A 54 12.19 8.47 9.64
N ALA A 55 11.70 7.70 10.61
CA ALA A 55 10.49 6.92 10.47
C ALA A 55 9.23 7.77 10.21
N ARG A 56 9.12 8.95 10.87
CA ARG A 56 8.01 9.89 10.63
C ARG A 56 8.07 10.51 9.24
N LEU A 57 9.27 10.90 8.80
CA LEU A 57 9.47 11.45 7.44
C LEU A 57 9.15 10.41 6.37
N ASP A 58 9.51 9.16 6.59
CA ASP A 58 9.21 8.04 5.70
C ASP A 58 7.70 7.85 5.55
N THR A 59 6.96 7.81 6.66
CA THR A 59 5.49 7.74 6.63
C THR A 59 4.85 8.90 5.88
N VAL A 60 5.39 10.12 6.01
CA VAL A 60 4.90 11.29 5.27
C VAL A 60 5.20 11.15 3.78
N ALA A 61 6.39 10.67 3.41
CA ALA A 61 6.76 10.46 2.01
C ALA A 61 5.89 9.41 1.33
N ASP A 62 5.61 8.30 2.04
CA ASP A 62 4.69 7.26 1.56
C ASP A 62 3.28 7.80 1.36
N PHE A 63 2.79 8.59 2.30
CA PHE A 63 1.48 9.23 2.17
C PHE A 63 1.42 10.15 0.95
N ILE A 64 2.44 10.98 0.73
CA ILE A 64 2.54 11.87 -0.44
C ILE A 64 2.57 11.05 -1.74
N PHE A 65 3.34 9.97 -1.79
CA PHE A 65 3.42 9.09 -2.95
C PHE A 65 2.05 8.45 -3.28
N VAL A 66 1.38 7.90 -2.26
CA VAL A 66 0.06 7.28 -2.44
C VAL A 66 -0.97 8.31 -2.90
N MET A 67 -1.00 9.50 -2.28
CA MET A 67 -1.93 10.57 -2.67
C MET A 67 -1.67 11.08 -4.08
N ALA A 68 -0.41 11.29 -4.47
CA ALA A 68 -0.04 11.70 -5.81
C ALA A 68 -0.43 10.66 -6.85
N SER A 69 -0.21 9.37 -6.56
CA SER A 69 -0.59 8.25 -7.42
C SER A 69 -2.11 8.18 -7.60
N LEU A 70 -2.86 8.24 -6.51
CA LEU A 70 -4.33 8.22 -6.56
C LEU A 70 -4.89 9.43 -7.33
N PHE A 71 -4.39 10.63 -7.05
CA PHE A 71 -4.84 11.84 -7.74
C PHE A 71 -4.66 11.76 -9.25
N LYS A 72 -3.57 11.14 -9.70
CA LYS A 72 -3.29 10.95 -11.12
C LYS A 72 -4.06 9.80 -11.75
N LEU A 73 -4.19 8.69 -11.07
CA LEU A 73 -4.76 7.46 -11.63
C LEU A 73 -6.30 7.45 -11.58
N LEU A 74 -6.91 7.96 -10.49
CA LEU A 74 -8.37 7.92 -10.32
C LEU A 74 -9.16 8.53 -11.50
N PRO A 75 -8.78 9.67 -12.10
CA PRO A 75 -9.52 10.25 -13.21
C PRO A 75 -9.49 9.39 -14.49
N VAL A 76 -8.43 8.58 -14.65
CA VAL A 76 -8.21 7.74 -15.83
C VAL A 76 -8.82 6.35 -15.65
N MET A 77 -8.96 5.91 -14.39
CA MET A 77 -9.51 4.61 -14.06
C MET A 77 -11.04 4.63 -14.10
N HIS A 78 -11.64 3.96 -15.06
CA HIS A 78 -13.09 3.72 -15.07
C HIS A 78 -13.43 2.63 -14.05
N ILE A 79 -13.67 3.07 -12.80
CA ILE A 79 -13.96 2.16 -11.69
C ILE A 79 -15.41 1.68 -11.81
N PRO A 80 -15.70 0.41 -12.09
CA PRO A 80 -17.05 -0.10 -12.18
C PRO A 80 -17.74 -0.08 -10.81
N ARG A 81 -19.07 0.10 -10.81
CA ARG A 81 -19.85 0.25 -9.55
C ARG A 81 -19.70 -0.94 -8.59
N TRP A 82 -19.59 -2.16 -9.12
CA TRP A 82 -19.41 -3.37 -8.30
C TRP A 82 -18.10 -3.33 -7.51
N LEU A 83 -17.05 -2.70 -8.05
CA LEU A 83 -15.75 -2.60 -7.36
C LEU A 83 -15.84 -1.71 -6.11
N TRP A 84 -16.63 -0.65 -6.13
CA TRP A 84 -16.89 0.17 -4.94
C TRP A 84 -17.53 -0.63 -3.82
N ILE A 85 -18.45 -1.54 -4.15
CA ILE A 85 -19.08 -2.42 -3.16
C ILE A 85 -18.01 -3.30 -2.48
N TRP A 86 -17.12 -3.90 -3.26
CA TRP A 86 -16.05 -4.73 -2.72
C TRP A 86 -15.05 -3.95 -1.86
N ILE A 87 -14.67 -2.74 -2.27
CA ILE A 87 -13.80 -1.85 -1.49
C ILE A 87 -14.45 -1.55 -0.13
N VAL A 88 -15.73 -1.22 -0.10
CA VAL A 88 -16.46 -0.94 1.15
C VAL A 88 -16.53 -2.19 2.03
N VAL A 89 -16.83 -3.35 1.47
CA VAL A 89 -16.86 -4.63 2.22
C VAL A 89 -15.50 -4.94 2.84
N ILE A 90 -14.41 -4.84 2.07
CA ILE A 90 -13.05 -5.07 2.58
C ILE A 90 -12.72 -4.07 3.69
N MET A 91 -13.07 -2.81 3.52
CA MET A 91 -12.86 -1.76 4.51
C MET A 91 -13.60 -2.06 5.81
N ILE A 92 -14.86 -2.47 5.75
CA ILE A 92 -15.66 -2.85 6.92
C ILE A 92 -15.02 -4.02 7.65
N ILE A 93 -14.59 -5.06 6.93
CA ILE A 93 -13.92 -6.22 7.54
C ILE A 93 -12.63 -5.79 8.25
N LYS A 94 -11.79 -4.97 7.60
CA LYS A 94 -10.54 -4.49 8.19
C LYS A 94 -10.76 -3.61 9.42
N ILE A 95 -11.72 -2.68 9.37
CA ILE A 95 -12.08 -1.86 10.52
C ILE A 95 -12.57 -2.74 11.67
N SER A 96 -13.43 -3.73 11.38
CA SER A 96 -13.91 -4.68 12.39
C SER A 96 -12.74 -5.45 13.03
N ASN A 97 -11.77 -5.92 12.25
CA ASN A 97 -10.59 -6.61 12.77
C ASN A 97 -9.76 -5.72 13.70
N ILE A 98 -9.54 -4.44 13.33
CA ILE A 98 -8.82 -3.47 14.15
C ILE A 98 -9.56 -3.21 15.47
N LEU A 99 -10.88 -3.03 15.41
CA LEU A 99 -11.71 -2.81 16.59
C LEU A 99 -11.70 -4.03 17.53
N PHE A 100 -11.85 -5.24 16.99
CA PHE A 100 -11.73 -6.47 17.75
C PHE A 100 -10.35 -6.62 18.39
N GLY A 101 -9.26 -6.35 17.65
CA GLY A 101 -7.91 -6.37 18.17
C GLY A 101 -7.72 -5.39 19.33
N PHE A 102 -8.25 -4.18 19.20
CA PHE A 102 -8.18 -3.15 20.24
C PHE A 102 -8.98 -3.53 21.49
N ILE A 103 -10.20 -4.05 21.33
CA ILE A 103 -11.09 -4.41 22.47
C ILE A 103 -10.52 -5.61 23.23
N TYR A 104 -10.07 -6.67 22.54
CA TYR A 104 -9.63 -7.90 23.19
C TYR A 104 -8.21 -7.86 23.72
N LYS A 105 -7.29 -7.22 22.99
CA LYS A 105 -5.85 -7.24 23.34
C LYS A 105 -5.33 -5.91 23.90
N LYS A 106 -6.18 -4.85 23.97
CA LYS A 106 -5.80 -3.49 24.39
C LYS A 106 -4.55 -2.93 23.71
N LYS A 107 -4.19 -3.46 22.55
CA LYS A 107 -3.06 -3.04 21.70
C LYS A 107 -3.56 -2.89 20.27
N PHE A 108 -3.06 -1.86 19.57
CA PHE A 108 -3.22 -1.79 18.12
C PHE A 108 -2.35 -2.88 17.48
N ILE A 109 -2.94 -4.03 17.20
CA ILE A 109 -2.26 -5.12 16.52
C ILE A 109 -2.60 -5.00 15.05
N VAL A 110 -1.71 -4.43 14.28
CA VAL A 110 -1.71 -4.54 12.82
C VAL A 110 -0.86 -5.75 12.49
N GLU A 111 -1.51 -6.89 12.27
CA GLU A 111 -0.78 -8.10 11.91
C GLU A 111 -0.26 -7.99 10.47
N HIS A 112 1.05 -8.03 10.31
CA HIS A 112 1.72 -8.07 9.01
C HIS A 112 1.67 -9.48 8.43
N THR A 113 0.47 -9.96 8.07
CA THR A 113 0.35 -11.26 7.43
C THR A 113 1.03 -11.25 6.06
N ILE A 114 1.54 -12.41 5.64
CA ILE A 114 2.13 -12.58 4.29
C ILE A 114 1.11 -12.17 3.21
N MET A 115 -0.16 -12.49 3.42
CA MET A 115 -1.25 -12.11 2.49
C MET A 115 -1.47 -10.60 2.42
N ASN A 116 -1.30 -9.86 3.52
CA ASN A 116 -1.33 -8.40 3.50
C ASN A 116 -0.19 -7.82 2.65
N LYS A 117 1.01 -8.39 2.74
CA LYS A 117 2.16 -8.00 1.92
C LYS A 117 1.92 -8.30 0.44
N ILE A 118 1.36 -9.46 0.12
CA ILE A 118 0.99 -9.85 -1.25
C ILE A 118 -0.08 -8.90 -1.80
N THR A 119 -1.11 -8.57 -1.01
CA THR A 119 -2.15 -7.61 -1.41
C THR A 119 -1.54 -6.24 -1.71
N GLY A 120 -0.64 -5.75 -0.86
CA GLY A 120 0.08 -4.49 -1.08
C GLY A 120 0.92 -4.50 -2.35
N LEU A 121 1.64 -5.61 -2.59
CA LEU A 121 2.42 -5.78 -3.82
C LEU A 121 1.53 -5.80 -5.07
N LEU A 122 0.41 -6.52 -5.04
CA LEU A 122 -0.55 -6.56 -6.16
C LEU A 122 -1.17 -5.18 -6.42
N LEU A 123 -1.52 -4.43 -5.37
CA LEU A 123 -1.98 -3.05 -5.48
C LEU A 123 -0.92 -2.14 -6.10
N PHE A 124 0.34 -2.30 -5.69
CA PHE A 124 1.46 -1.55 -6.25
C PHE A 124 1.70 -1.90 -7.74
N LEU A 125 1.56 -3.15 -8.12
CA LEU A 125 1.74 -3.58 -9.52
C LEU A 125 0.55 -3.22 -10.41
N SER A 126 -0.64 -3.04 -9.85
CA SER A 126 -1.86 -2.82 -10.62
C SER A 126 -1.80 -1.63 -11.59
N PRO A 127 -1.26 -0.43 -11.26
CA PRO A 127 -1.14 0.67 -12.21
C PRO A 127 -0.25 0.37 -13.41
N LEU A 128 0.78 -0.47 -13.23
CA LEU A 128 1.71 -0.82 -14.31
C LEU A 128 1.08 -1.69 -15.40
N THR A 129 0.02 -2.41 -15.04
CA THR A 129 -0.67 -3.34 -15.94
C THR A 129 -1.88 -2.72 -16.63
N LEU A 130 -2.29 -1.50 -16.26
CA LEU A 130 -3.48 -0.83 -16.82
C LEU A 130 -3.41 -0.61 -18.33
N ASN A 131 -2.22 -0.49 -18.92
CA ASN A 131 -2.06 -0.34 -20.37
C ASN A 131 -2.28 -1.64 -21.16
N TYR A 132 -2.21 -2.78 -20.49
CA TYR A 132 -2.26 -4.11 -21.14
C TYR A 132 -3.51 -4.90 -20.77
N ILE A 133 -4.04 -4.68 -19.55
CA ILE A 133 -5.13 -5.47 -18.98
C ILE A 133 -6.20 -4.52 -18.48
N GLU A 134 -7.46 -4.81 -18.77
CA GLU A 134 -8.58 -4.01 -18.26
C GLU A 134 -8.63 -4.07 -16.73
N LEU A 135 -8.88 -2.91 -16.13
CA LEU A 135 -8.98 -2.74 -14.68
C LEU A 135 -9.87 -3.78 -14.00
N LYS A 136 -10.97 -4.20 -14.66
CA LYS A 136 -11.92 -5.17 -14.07
C LYS A 136 -11.27 -6.50 -13.70
N TYR A 137 -10.36 -7.02 -14.52
CA TYR A 137 -9.69 -8.30 -14.24
C TYR A 137 -8.66 -8.16 -13.12
N ILE A 138 -7.83 -7.12 -13.19
CA ILE A 138 -6.83 -6.84 -12.16
C ILE A 138 -7.51 -6.62 -10.81
N ALA A 139 -8.54 -5.77 -10.80
CA ALA A 139 -9.28 -5.45 -9.58
C ALA A 139 -9.98 -6.68 -8.98
N SER A 140 -10.52 -7.59 -9.82
CA SER A 140 -11.11 -8.86 -9.33
C SER A 140 -10.09 -9.69 -8.57
N VAL A 141 -8.89 -9.87 -9.12
CA VAL A 141 -7.81 -10.63 -8.48
C VAL A 141 -7.37 -9.96 -7.17
N VAL A 142 -7.16 -8.65 -7.21
CA VAL A 142 -6.77 -7.87 -6.01
C VAL A 142 -7.83 -7.96 -4.93
N CYS A 143 -9.12 -7.82 -5.27
CA CYS A 143 -10.21 -7.95 -4.30
C CYS A 143 -10.27 -9.33 -3.67
N LEU A 144 -10.13 -10.40 -4.46
CA LEU A 144 -10.12 -11.77 -3.93
C LEU A 144 -8.99 -11.99 -2.92
N VAL A 145 -7.77 -11.56 -3.27
CA VAL A 145 -6.61 -11.68 -2.37
C VAL A 145 -6.78 -10.80 -1.13
N ALA A 146 -7.33 -9.58 -1.28
CA ALA A 146 -7.56 -8.66 -0.18
C ALA A 146 -8.62 -9.19 0.81
N ILE A 147 -9.70 -9.81 0.31
CA ILE A 147 -10.72 -10.44 1.16
C ILE A 147 -10.13 -11.61 1.93
N PHE A 148 -9.41 -12.49 1.23
CA PHE A 148 -8.74 -13.62 1.87
C PHE A 148 -7.77 -13.16 2.95
N SER A 149 -6.98 -12.11 2.65
CA SER A 149 -6.09 -11.48 3.62
C SER A 149 -6.83 -10.92 4.83
N ALA A 150 -7.95 -10.23 4.63
CA ALA A 150 -8.74 -9.64 5.71
C ALA A 150 -9.39 -10.71 6.61
N ILE A 151 -9.85 -11.83 6.03
CA ILE A 151 -10.41 -12.97 6.78
C ILE A 151 -9.29 -13.66 7.60
N GLN A 152 -8.13 -13.89 6.98
CA GLN A 152 -6.98 -14.51 7.64
C GLN A 152 -6.49 -13.64 8.83
N GLU A 153 -6.40 -12.33 8.64
CA GLU A 153 -6.06 -11.39 9.70
C GLU A 153 -7.04 -11.48 10.89
N GLY A 154 -8.34 -11.49 10.63
CA GLY A 154 -9.37 -11.67 11.66
C GLY A 154 -9.26 -12.99 12.40
N HIS A 155 -8.91 -14.08 11.70
CA HIS A 155 -8.71 -15.40 12.30
C HIS A 155 -7.49 -15.42 13.24
N TYR A 156 -6.38 -14.81 12.84
CA TYR A 156 -5.16 -14.73 13.68
C TYR A 156 -5.38 -13.86 14.93
N ILE A 157 -6.10 -12.74 14.80
CA ILE A 157 -6.45 -11.90 15.94
C ILE A 157 -7.26 -12.71 16.97
N ARG A 158 -8.17 -13.59 16.53
CA ARG A 158 -8.99 -14.44 17.41
C ARG A 158 -8.17 -15.53 18.11
N ILE A 159 -7.25 -16.19 17.39
CA ILE A 159 -6.44 -17.30 17.94
C ILE A 159 -5.30 -16.80 18.83
N GLY A 160 -4.95 -15.52 18.76
CA GLY A 160 -3.87 -14.94 19.57
C GLY A 160 -2.47 -15.37 19.13
N ARG A 161 -2.30 -15.88 17.91
CA ARG A 161 -0.97 -16.17 17.34
C ARG A 161 -0.28 -14.84 17.00
N GLU A 162 0.76 -14.50 17.74
CA GLU A 162 1.74 -13.52 17.29
C GLU A 162 2.56 -14.18 16.16
N ILE A 163 2.39 -13.69 14.93
CA ILE A 163 3.25 -14.08 13.82
C ILE A 163 4.47 -13.17 13.93
N VAL A 164 5.61 -13.78 14.23
CA VAL A 164 6.95 -13.19 14.22
C VAL A 164 7.33 -12.72 12.82
#